data_9c1edcd6324f7b74afebc677f7a8b5a4
#
_entry.id   9c1edcd6324f7b74afebc677f7a8b5a4
#
_cell.length_a   1.000
_cell.length_b   1.000
_cell.length_c   1.000
_cell.angle_alpha   90.00
_cell.angle_beta   90.00
_cell.angle_gamma   90.00
#
_symmetry.space_group_name_H-M   'P 1'
#
loop_
_entity.id
_entity.type
_entity.pdbx_description
1 polymer ?
#
loop_
_entity_poly.entity_id
_entity_poly.type
_entity_poly.pdbx_seq_one_letter_code
_entity_poly.pdbx_strand_id
1 'polypeptide(L)'
;LKVASSDSRPVNPFPKEWRMHAFTVDALPILNEHKPITVQDSPLKAHEDLIRALKESDEKVDLVFVGPLTDLARALDQDPTIEENIGKLYWMGGTFLDMGNVEDPEHDGTAEWNVYWDPFAAKRVWESGIQIELVALESTNMVPLSLDVRDRWAKERAIEGVDFLGQCYAIVPPLTHYVTNSTYFLWDVLTTASFGKEDLVKRSVVNSDVIVAGASRGRTVKAENGRPVDL
;
A
#
# COMPACT_ATOMS: atom_id res chain seq x y z
N LEU A 1 5.11 15.53 -12.23
CA LEU A 1 4.61 14.81 -11.07
C LEU A 1 4.29 15.83 -9.97
N LYS A 2 3.13 15.71 -9.32
CA LYS A 2 2.77 16.52 -8.15
C LYS A 2 2.97 15.66 -6.90
N VAL A 3 3.44 16.26 -5.82
CA VAL A 3 3.68 15.60 -4.54
C VAL A 3 2.99 16.42 -3.44
N ALA A 4 2.39 15.76 -2.47
CA ALA A 4 1.81 16.39 -1.29
C ALA A 4 2.23 15.60 -0.03
N SER A 5 2.61 16.35 1.00
CA SER A 5 3.01 15.76 2.29
C SER A 5 1.80 15.44 3.15
N SER A 6 1.84 14.32 3.85
CA SER A 6 0.82 13.94 4.84
C SER A 6 1.24 14.30 6.26
N ASP A 7 0.29 14.82 7.05
CA ASP A 7 0.39 14.93 8.50
C ASP A 7 -0.48 13.89 9.23
N SER A 8 -1.11 12.99 8.48
CA SER A 8 -1.89 11.89 9.04
C SER A 8 -1.00 10.92 9.84
N ARG A 9 -1.59 10.36 10.88
CA ARG A 9 -0.97 9.29 11.65
C ARG A 9 -2.00 8.20 11.87
N PRO A 10 -1.70 6.98 11.46
CA PRO A 10 -2.57 5.84 11.73
C PRO A 10 -2.65 5.58 13.24
N VAL A 11 -3.69 4.86 13.66
CA VAL A 11 -3.97 4.62 15.08
C VAL A 11 -3.01 3.64 15.73
N ASN A 12 -2.52 2.64 14.99
CA ASN A 12 -1.52 1.71 15.48
C ASN A 12 -0.10 2.15 15.06
N PRO A 13 0.91 1.91 15.89
CA PRO A 13 2.25 2.42 15.66
C PRO A 13 2.94 1.69 14.50
N PHE A 14 3.75 2.42 13.77
CA PHE A 14 4.69 1.87 12.82
C PHE A 14 5.89 1.28 13.58
N PRO A 15 6.38 0.07 13.23
CA PRO A 15 7.54 -0.53 13.88
C PRO A 15 8.74 0.42 13.89
N LYS A 16 9.34 0.61 15.07
CA LYS A 16 10.42 1.59 15.25
C LYS A 16 11.61 1.30 14.35
N GLU A 17 11.92 0.04 14.18
CA GLU A 17 13.05 -0.46 13.39
C GLU A 17 12.93 -0.06 11.91
N TRP A 18 11.73 -0.05 11.38
CA TRP A 18 11.47 0.27 9.97
C TRP A 18 11.68 1.75 9.66
N ARG A 19 11.63 2.63 10.66
CA ARG A 19 11.88 4.07 10.49
C ARG A 19 13.32 4.39 10.10
N MET A 20 14.24 3.48 10.42
CA MET A 20 15.67 3.67 10.09
C MET A 20 15.95 3.48 8.60
N HIS A 21 15.05 2.88 7.86
CA HIS A 21 15.22 2.63 6.42
C HIS A 21 15.31 3.94 5.61
N ALA A 22 14.72 5.03 6.08
CA ALA A 22 14.85 6.34 5.43
C ALA A 22 16.31 6.77 5.26
N PHE A 23 17.15 6.54 6.27
CA PHE A 23 18.58 6.85 6.20
C PHE A 23 19.32 6.06 5.12
N THR A 24 18.92 4.81 4.92
CA THR A 24 19.52 3.95 3.90
C THR A 24 19.08 4.35 2.50
N VAL A 25 17.82 4.74 2.33
CA VAL A 25 17.31 5.22 1.05
C VAL A 25 18.01 6.52 0.65
N ASP A 26 18.19 7.45 1.57
CA ASP A 26 18.88 8.72 1.30
C ASP A 26 20.33 8.54 0.85
N ALA A 27 20.97 7.42 1.20
CA ALA A 27 22.33 7.10 0.82
C ALA A 27 22.46 6.39 -0.55
N LEU A 28 21.36 6.10 -1.23
CA LEU A 28 21.42 5.43 -2.54
C LEU A 28 22.18 6.26 -3.57
N PRO A 29 23.17 5.67 -4.28
CA PRO A 29 23.96 6.38 -5.29
C PRO A 29 23.11 7.07 -6.33
N ILE A 30 22.09 6.40 -6.86
CA ILE A 30 21.21 6.94 -7.91
C ILE A 30 20.49 8.24 -7.48
N LEU A 31 20.20 8.42 -6.20
CA LEU A 31 19.61 9.66 -5.68
C LEU A 31 20.64 10.78 -5.54
N ASN A 32 21.94 10.43 -5.44
CA ASN A 32 23.04 11.38 -5.24
C ASN A 32 23.82 11.70 -6.54
N GLU A 33 23.64 10.92 -7.59
CA GLU A 33 24.28 11.14 -8.90
C GLU A 33 23.59 12.24 -9.72
N HIS A 34 22.32 12.44 -9.48
CA HIS A 34 21.50 13.38 -10.23
C HIS A 34 21.37 14.73 -9.52
N LYS A 35 20.87 15.70 -10.26
CA LYS A 35 20.63 17.06 -9.77
C LYS A 35 19.64 17.01 -8.58
N PRO A 36 19.68 18.04 -7.71
CA PRO A 36 18.73 18.13 -6.61
C PRO A 36 17.28 17.93 -7.05
N ILE A 37 16.50 17.26 -6.24
CA ILE A 37 15.06 17.09 -6.45
C ILE A 37 14.43 18.48 -6.53
N THR A 38 13.83 18.80 -7.68
CA THR A 38 13.20 20.09 -7.94
C THR A 38 11.67 20.05 -7.86
N VAL A 39 11.11 18.87 -7.58
CA VAL A 39 9.66 18.73 -7.38
C VAL A 39 9.26 19.51 -6.13
N GLN A 40 8.34 20.45 -6.29
CA GLN A 40 7.80 21.20 -5.16
C GLN A 40 6.65 20.45 -4.55
N ASP A 41 6.63 20.38 -3.22
CA ASP A 41 5.47 19.90 -2.47
C ASP A 41 4.27 20.80 -2.71
N SER A 42 3.09 20.19 -2.78
CA SER A 42 1.85 20.92 -2.72
C SER A 42 1.77 21.75 -1.40
N PRO A 43 1.23 22.96 -1.41
CA PRO A 43 0.96 23.68 -0.18
C PRO A 43 -0.16 23.04 0.66
N LEU A 44 -0.92 22.15 0.07
CA LEU A 44 -2.00 21.39 0.73
C LEU A 44 -1.45 20.11 1.33
N LYS A 45 -2.12 19.63 2.39
CA LYS A 45 -1.86 18.29 2.93
C LYS A 45 -2.36 17.21 1.97
N ALA A 46 -1.83 15.99 2.07
CA ALA A 46 -2.12 14.92 1.13
C ALA A 46 -3.62 14.66 0.94
N HIS A 47 -4.41 14.62 2.03
CA HIS A 47 -5.86 14.43 1.95
C HIS A 47 -6.59 15.62 1.30
N GLU A 48 -6.13 16.87 1.54
CA GLU A 48 -6.69 18.08 0.92
C GLU A 48 -6.35 18.14 -0.57
N ASP A 49 -5.10 17.78 -0.91
CA ASP A 49 -4.64 17.74 -2.31
C ASP A 49 -5.35 16.64 -3.10
N LEU A 50 -5.65 15.50 -2.45
CA LEU A 50 -6.47 14.44 -3.01
C LEU A 50 -7.89 14.93 -3.32
N ILE A 51 -8.55 15.61 -2.37
CA ILE A 51 -9.87 16.23 -2.59
C ILE A 51 -9.83 17.17 -3.80
N ARG A 52 -8.84 18.05 -3.82
CA ARG A 52 -8.67 19.00 -4.93
C ARG A 52 -8.48 18.28 -6.27
N ALA A 53 -7.57 17.31 -6.33
CA ALA A 53 -7.27 16.58 -7.55
C ALA A 53 -8.49 15.81 -8.10
N LEU A 54 -9.28 15.20 -7.20
CA LEU A 54 -10.51 14.50 -7.58
C LEU A 54 -11.57 15.47 -8.12
N LYS A 55 -11.73 16.64 -7.49
CA LYS A 55 -12.72 17.64 -7.92
C LYS A 55 -12.32 18.41 -9.18
N GLU A 56 -11.03 18.56 -9.45
CA GLU A 56 -10.52 19.22 -10.65
C GLU A 56 -10.50 18.28 -11.87
N SER A 57 -10.73 16.99 -11.69
CA SER A 57 -10.74 16.01 -12.77
C SER A 57 -12.09 15.99 -13.50
N ASP A 58 -12.06 16.05 -14.81
CA ASP A 58 -13.25 15.89 -15.67
C ASP A 58 -13.75 14.44 -15.75
N GLU A 59 -12.91 13.48 -15.35
CA GLU A 59 -13.20 12.05 -15.39
C GLU A 59 -13.00 11.44 -13.98
N LYS A 60 -13.60 10.28 -13.75
CA LYS A 60 -13.33 9.51 -12.53
C LYS A 60 -11.86 9.10 -12.48
N VAL A 61 -11.28 9.21 -11.31
CA VAL A 61 -9.87 8.91 -11.06
C VAL A 61 -9.75 7.57 -10.34
N ASP A 62 -8.96 6.69 -10.90
CA ASP A 62 -8.57 5.46 -10.21
C ASP A 62 -7.44 5.75 -9.22
N LEU A 63 -7.56 5.18 -8.02
CA LEU A 63 -6.60 5.37 -6.94
C LEU A 63 -5.78 4.10 -6.73
N VAL A 64 -4.47 4.25 -6.55
CA VAL A 64 -3.59 3.16 -6.13
C VAL A 64 -3.03 3.50 -4.76
N PHE A 65 -3.36 2.69 -3.77
CA PHE A 65 -2.86 2.83 -2.41
C PHE A 65 -1.98 1.64 -2.03
N VAL A 66 -0.82 1.95 -1.47
CA VAL A 66 0.18 0.95 -1.02
C VAL A 66 0.58 1.16 0.45
N GLY A 67 -0.29 1.79 1.19
CA GLY A 67 -0.15 2.08 2.62
C GLY A 67 -1.52 2.11 3.31
N PRO A 68 -1.61 2.54 4.57
CA PRO A 68 -2.88 2.67 5.28
C PRO A 68 -3.78 3.73 4.63
N LEU A 69 -5.10 3.53 4.72
CA LEU A 69 -6.09 4.39 4.08
C LEU A 69 -6.42 5.69 4.86
N THR A 70 -5.58 6.08 5.81
CA THR A 70 -5.82 7.21 6.72
C THR A 70 -6.10 8.52 5.96
N ASP A 71 -5.32 8.86 4.94
CA ASP A 71 -5.56 10.09 4.16
C ASP A 71 -6.81 9.99 3.28
N LEU A 72 -7.14 8.83 2.73
CA LEU A 72 -8.38 8.64 1.99
C LEU A 72 -9.61 8.76 2.90
N ALA A 73 -9.56 8.14 4.08
CA ALA A 73 -10.63 8.25 5.06
C ALA A 73 -10.84 9.71 5.51
N ARG A 74 -9.75 10.44 5.80
CA ARG A 74 -9.81 11.87 6.12
C ARG A 74 -10.42 12.70 4.98
N ALA A 75 -10.04 12.41 3.75
CA ALA A 75 -10.58 13.10 2.59
C ALA A 75 -12.09 12.86 2.45
N LEU A 76 -12.55 11.61 2.62
CA LEU A 76 -13.98 11.25 2.60
C LEU A 76 -14.77 11.85 3.76
N ASP A 77 -14.16 12.03 4.94
CA ASP A 77 -14.81 12.66 6.08
C ASP A 77 -14.91 14.19 5.91
N GLN A 78 -13.89 14.79 5.29
CA GLN A 78 -13.88 16.23 5.01
C GLN A 78 -14.83 16.59 3.87
N ASP A 79 -14.88 15.79 2.84
CA ASP A 79 -15.74 16.00 1.67
C ASP A 79 -16.25 14.65 1.11
N PRO A 80 -17.39 14.16 1.60
CA PRO A 80 -17.95 12.88 1.13
C PRO A 80 -18.31 12.87 -0.36
N THR A 81 -18.48 14.05 -0.99
CA THR A 81 -18.86 14.13 -2.41
C THR A 81 -17.76 13.65 -3.35
N ILE A 82 -16.52 13.58 -2.91
CA ILE A 82 -15.39 13.09 -3.74
C ILE A 82 -15.55 11.61 -4.11
N GLU A 83 -16.35 10.85 -3.37
CA GLU A 83 -16.64 9.46 -3.67
C GLU A 83 -17.13 9.27 -5.10
N GLU A 84 -17.95 10.19 -5.60
CA GLU A 84 -18.50 10.16 -6.97
C GLU A 84 -17.41 10.36 -8.05
N ASN A 85 -16.29 10.98 -7.70
CA ASN A 85 -15.15 11.23 -8.59
C ASN A 85 -14.12 10.10 -8.61
N ILE A 86 -14.28 9.10 -7.73
CA ILE A 86 -13.39 7.93 -7.68
C ILE A 86 -13.93 6.84 -8.59
N GLY A 87 -13.10 6.33 -9.48
CA GLY A 87 -13.41 5.20 -10.36
C GLY A 87 -13.31 3.89 -9.59
N LYS A 88 -12.08 3.54 -9.22
CA LYS A 88 -11.76 2.34 -8.44
C LYS A 88 -10.60 2.61 -7.51
N LEU A 89 -10.60 1.98 -6.36
CA LEU A 89 -9.46 1.91 -5.45
C LEU A 89 -8.74 0.57 -5.60
N TYR A 90 -7.52 0.58 -6.09
CA TYR A 90 -6.58 -0.54 -6.06
C TYR A 90 -5.75 -0.43 -4.77
N TRP A 91 -5.94 -1.36 -3.87
CA TRP A 91 -5.29 -1.28 -2.56
C TRP A 91 -4.49 -2.53 -2.21
N MET A 92 -3.17 -2.34 -1.96
CA MET A 92 -2.38 -3.36 -1.28
C MET A 92 -2.79 -3.38 0.18
N GLY A 93 -3.46 -4.45 0.61
CA GLY A 93 -3.90 -4.58 1.99
C GLY A 93 -4.70 -5.84 2.25
N GLY A 94 -4.85 -6.16 3.52
CA GLY A 94 -5.71 -7.23 3.98
C GLY A 94 -5.27 -8.65 3.65
N THR A 95 -6.01 -9.57 4.23
CA THR A 95 -5.87 -11.01 3.98
C THR A 95 -7.09 -11.75 4.48
N PHE A 96 -7.50 -12.80 3.78
CA PHE A 96 -8.50 -13.77 4.21
C PHE A 96 -7.88 -15.13 4.57
N LEU A 97 -6.53 -15.18 4.62
CA LEU A 97 -5.80 -16.33 5.15
C LEU A 97 -5.99 -16.43 6.66
N ASP A 98 -5.68 -17.60 7.23
CA ASP A 98 -5.76 -17.80 8.69
C ASP A 98 -4.73 -16.94 9.43
N MET A 99 -3.60 -16.66 8.80
CA MET A 99 -2.53 -15.82 9.33
C MET A 99 -2.24 -14.66 8.37
N GLY A 100 -1.99 -13.49 8.95
CA GLY A 100 -1.49 -12.30 8.27
C GLY A 100 0.03 -12.17 8.39
N ASN A 101 0.50 -10.92 8.42
CA ASN A 101 1.92 -10.58 8.55
C ASN A 101 2.22 -9.60 9.70
N VAL A 102 1.24 -9.30 10.55
CA VAL A 102 1.43 -8.45 11.73
C VAL A 102 2.08 -9.24 12.84
N GLU A 103 3.20 -8.75 13.35
CA GLU A 103 3.99 -9.37 14.43
C GLU A 103 3.99 -8.51 15.71
N ASP A 104 2.96 -7.68 15.90
CA ASP A 104 2.81 -6.88 17.13
C ASP A 104 2.49 -7.81 18.33
N PRO A 105 3.15 -7.65 19.48
CA PRO A 105 2.98 -8.55 20.63
C PRO A 105 1.55 -8.61 21.18
N GLU A 106 0.74 -7.58 20.99
CA GLU A 106 -0.65 -7.52 21.45
C GLU A 106 -1.66 -7.89 20.35
N HIS A 107 -1.17 -8.43 19.24
CA HIS A 107 -1.97 -8.83 18.09
C HIS A 107 -1.91 -10.35 17.89
N ASP A 108 -2.99 -10.95 17.41
CA ASP A 108 -3.04 -12.41 17.18
C ASP A 108 -2.39 -12.88 15.86
N GLY A 109 -1.79 -11.96 15.11
CA GLY A 109 -1.09 -12.27 13.85
C GLY A 109 -2.00 -12.44 12.65
N THR A 110 -3.31 -12.21 12.75
CA THR A 110 -4.28 -12.51 11.68
C THR A 110 -4.53 -11.36 10.70
N ALA A 111 -3.93 -10.18 10.94
CA ALA A 111 -4.08 -9.00 10.09
C ALA A 111 -2.89 -8.78 9.15
N GLU A 112 -3.13 -7.99 8.11
CA GLU A 112 -2.10 -7.42 7.24
C GLU A 112 -1.76 -5.98 7.73
N TRP A 113 -0.49 -5.56 7.56
CA TRP A 113 0.03 -4.32 8.14
C TRP A 113 -0.72 -3.06 7.73
N ASN A 114 -1.09 -2.87 6.47
CA ASN A 114 -1.75 -1.65 6.01
C ASN A 114 -3.14 -1.49 6.63
N VAL A 115 -3.88 -2.58 6.80
CA VAL A 115 -5.17 -2.58 7.51
C VAL A 115 -4.96 -2.42 9.01
N TYR A 116 -3.96 -3.10 9.57
CA TYR A 116 -3.65 -3.03 11.00
C TYR A 116 -3.25 -1.62 11.44
N TRP A 117 -2.45 -0.89 10.64
CA TRP A 117 -2.05 0.46 11.03
C TRP A 117 -3.25 1.38 11.24
N ASP A 118 -4.27 1.29 10.40
CA ASP A 118 -5.49 2.09 10.59
C ASP A 118 -6.76 1.31 10.21
N PRO A 119 -7.23 0.42 11.11
CA PRO A 119 -8.43 -0.38 10.85
C PRO A 119 -9.70 0.48 10.80
N PHE A 120 -9.72 1.65 11.46
CA PHE A 120 -10.85 2.58 11.40
C PHE A 120 -10.92 3.26 10.03
N ALA A 121 -9.77 3.70 9.49
CA ALA A 121 -9.71 4.24 8.15
C ALA A 121 -10.10 3.20 7.09
N ALA A 122 -9.62 1.96 7.22
CA ALA A 122 -10.04 0.86 6.38
C ALA A 122 -11.55 0.64 6.46
N LYS A 123 -12.11 0.56 7.66
CA LYS A 123 -13.57 0.41 7.87
C LYS A 123 -14.35 1.55 7.26
N ARG A 124 -13.90 2.80 7.43
CA ARG A 124 -14.52 3.98 6.82
C ARG A 124 -14.62 3.87 5.29
N VAL A 125 -13.55 3.37 4.66
CA VAL A 125 -13.55 3.14 3.21
C VAL A 125 -14.41 1.94 2.83
N TRP A 126 -14.44 0.87 3.64
CA TRP A 126 -15.38 -0.26 3.47
C TRP A 126 -16.84 0.18 3.51
N GLU A 127 -17.18 1.20 4.28
CA GLU A 127 -18.53 1.76 4.39
C GLU A 127 -18.89 2.75 3.27
N SER A 128 -17.93 3.10 2.41
CA SER A 128 -18.17 3.97 1.24
C SER A 128 -18.76 3.21 0.05
N GLY A 129 -19.15 3.90 -1.01
CA GLY A 129 -19.58 3.31 -2.29
C GLY A 129 -18.42 3.04 -3.27
N ILE A 130 -17.17 3.31 -2.89
CA ILE A 130 -16.00 3.16 -3.77
C ILE A 130 -15.79 1.70 -4.13
N GLN A 131 -15.68 1.37 -5.42
CA GLN A 131 -15.29 0.03 -5.83
C GLN A 131 -13.85 -0.27 -5.38
N ILE A 132 -13.65 -1.37 -4.65
CA ILE A 132 -12.35 -1.75 -4.09
C ILE A 132 -11.84 -2.99 -4.80
N GLU A 133 -10.63 -2.91 -5.37
CA GLU A 133 -9.81 -4.04 -5.76
C GLU A 133 -8.73 -4.23 -4.69
N LEU A 134 -8.89 -5.31 -3.93
CA LEU A 134 -8.01 -5.63 -2.80
C LEU A 134 -6.91 -6.59 -3.26
N VAL A 135 -5.69 -6.11 -3.39
CA VAL A 135 -4.52 -6.94 -3.67
C VAL A 135 -3.95 -7.43 -2.36
N ALA A 136 -4.56 -8.49 -1.84
CA ALA A 136 -4.30 -9.02 -0.51
C ALA A 136 -3.10 -9.99 -0.47
N LEU A 137 -2.73 -10.46 0.73
CA LEU A 137 -1.58 -11.36 0.91
C LEU A 137 -1.70 -12.65 0.11
N GLU A 138 -2.91 -13.12 -0.17
CA GLU A 138 -3.16 -14.29 -1.02
C GLU A 138 -2.49 -14.17 -2.39
N SER A 139 -2.52 -12.98 -2.97
CA SER A 139 -1.91 -12.69 -4.26
C SER A 139 -0.44 -12.29 -4.12
N THR A 140 -0.14 -11.40 -3.17
CA THR A 140 1.19 -10.82 -3.03
C THR A 140 2.23 -11.81 -2.53
N ASN A 141 1.82 -12.80 -1.71
CA ASN A 141 2.70 -13.90 -1.27
C ASN A 141 3.11 -14.86 -2.42
N MET A 142 2.50 -14.71 -3.59
CA MET A 142 2.91 -15.45 -4.79
C MET A 142 4.02 -14.75 -5.59
N VAL A 143 4.44 -13.55 -5.17
CA VAL A 143 5.44 -12.75 -5.89
C VAL A 143 6.67 -12.49 -5.01
N PRO A 144 7.51 -13.51 -4.75
CA PRO A 144 8.71 -13.37 -3.94
C PRO A 144 9.80 -12.58 -4.68
N LEU A 145 10.58 -11.81 -3.93
CA LEU A 145 11.84 -11.23 -4.40
C LEU A 145 12.89 -12.34 -4.49
N SER A 146 12.83 -13.14 -5.54
CA SER A 146 13.75 -14.26 -5.78
C SER A 146 15.09 -13.79 -6.37
N LEU A 147 16.09 -14.68 -6.37
CA LEU A 147 17.36 -14.43 -7.05
C LEU A 147 17.17 -14.22 -8.55
N ASP A 148 16.22 -14.93 -9.18
CA ASP A 148 15.91 -14.75 -10.60
C ASP A 148 15.37 -13.35 -10.91
N VAL A 149 14.54 -12.78 -10.02
CA VAL A 149 14.06 -11.41 -10.14
C VAL A 149 15.22 -10.42 -10.04
N ARG A 150 16.12 -10.60 -9.07
CA ARG A 150 17.32 -9.78 -8.91
C ARG A 150 18.24 -9.84 -10.12
N ASP A 151 18.45 -11.06 -10.66
CA ASP A 151 19.26 -11.25 -11.85
C ASP A 151 18.67 -10.57 -13.10
N ARG A 152 17.36 -10.59 -13.23
CA ARG A 152 16.67 -9.84 -14.31
C ARG A 152 16.85 -8.33 -14.14
N TRP A 153 16.62 -7.78 -12.95
CA TRP A 153 16.81 -6.36 -12.70
C TRP A 153 18.27 -5.94 -12.95
N ALA A 154 19.24 -6.74 -12.53
CA ALA A 154 20.65 -6.47 -12.79
C ALA A 154 21.00 -6.41 -14.28
N LYS A 155 20.37 -7.22 -15.10
CA LYS A 155 20.56 -7.23 -16.57
C LYS A 155 19.90 -6.03 -17.25
N GLU A 156 18.78 -5.55 -16.70
CA GLU A 156 17.97 -4.46 -17.25
C GLU A 156 18.25 -3.11 -16.58
N ARG A 157 19.32 -3.00 -15.81
CA ARG A 157 19.67 -1.77 -15.07
C ARG A 157 19.97 -0.54 -15.96
N ALA A 158 20.11 -0.72 -17.27
CA ALA A 158 20.16 0.41 -18.21
C ALA A 158 18.82 1.20 -18.25
N ILE A 159 17.73 0.59 -17.77
CA ILE A 159 16.45 1.26 -17.55
C ILE A 159 16.51 1.90 -16.16
N GLU A 160 16.54 3.23 -16.09
CA GLU A 160 16.70 4.01 -14.84
C GLU A 160 15.75 3.58 -13.73
N GLY A 161 14.45 3.37 -14.04
CA GLY A 161 13.48 2.91 -13.06
C GLY A 161 13.77 1.50 -12.53
N VAL A 162 14.31 0.60 -13.34
CA VAL A 162 14.70 -0.75 -12.91
C VAL A 162 15.96 -0.71 -12.04
N ASP A 163 16.93 0.14 -12.39
CA ASP A 163 18.14 0.34 -11.56
C ASP A 163 17.77 0.92 -10.19
N PHE A 164 16.91 1.93 -10.16
CA PHE A 164 16.41 2.51 -8.91
C PHE A 164 15.69 1.46 -8.04
N LEU A 165 14.77 0.69 -8.65
CA LEU A 165 14.05 -0.38 -7.98
C LEU A 165 15.02 -1.43 -7.39
N GLY A 166 16.00 -1.85 -8.18
CA GLY A 166 17.02 -2.80 -7.75
C GLY A 166 17.86 -2.30 -6.58
N GLN A 167 18.25 -1.01 -6.60
CA GLN A 167 18.98 -0.40 -5.49
C GLN A 167 18.13 -0.29 -4.23
N CYS A 168 16.86 0.11 -4.34
CA CYS A 168 15.94 0.17 -3.20
C CYS A 168 15.79 -1.22 -2.55
N TYR A 169 15.54 -2.25 -3.33
CA TYR A 169 15.35 -3.59 -2.80
C TYR A 169 16.65 -4.30 -2.37
N ALA A 170 17.82 -3.76 -2.73
CA ALA A 170 19.09 -4.26 -2.17
C ALA A 170 19.26 -3.95 -0.69
N ILE A 171 18.54 -2.95 -0.16
CA ILE A 171 18.63 -2.49 1.23
C ILE A 171 17.44 -2.89 2.09
N VAL A 172 16.54 -3.73 1.57
CA VAL A 172 15.33 -4.13 2.30
C VAL A 172 15.65 -4.99 3.53
N PRO A 173 14.84 -4.90 4.58
CA PRO A 173 15.09 -5.50 5.89
C PRO A 173 15.54 -6.96 5.93
N PRO A 174 15.00 -7.88 5.18
CA PRO A 174 15.48 -9.27 5.23
C PRO A 174 16.95 -9.44 4.88
N LEU A 175 17.51 -8.47 4.12
CA LEU A 175 18.93 -8.45 3.79
C LEU A 175 19.76 -7.75 4.86
N THR A 176 19.18 -6.81 5.58
CA THR A 176 19.85 -6.02 6.62
C THR A 176 19.72 -6.62 8.00
N HIS A 177 18.68 -7.41 8.27
CA HIS A 177 18.45 -8.04 9.57
C HIS A 177 19.06 -9.44 9.71
N TYR A 178 19.83 -9.90 8.73
CA TYR A 178 20.52 -11.20 8.74
C TYR A 178 19.59 -12.40 9.02
N VAL A 179 18.30 -12.27 8.73
CA VAL A 179 17.36 -13.37 8.87
C VAL A 179 17.53 -14.30 7.68
N THR A 180 18.27 -15.37 7.91
CA THR A 180 18.41 -16.45 6.95
C THR A 180 17.04 -17.12 6.75
N ASN A 181 16.65 -17.36 5.50
CA ASN A 181 15.40 -18.00 5.07
C ASN A 181 14.14 -17.11 5.16
N SER A 182 14.25 -15.81 5.41
CA SER A 182 13.11 -14.93 5.21
C SER A 182 12.90 -14.63 3.72
N THR A 183 11.65 -14.61 3.30
CA THR A 183 11.27 -14.20 1.95
C THR A 183 10.63 -12.83 1.99
N TYR A 184 11.16 -11.90 1.21
CA TYR A 184 10.51 -10.62 0.98
C TYR A 184 9.62 -10.72 -0.24
N PHE A 185 8.41 -10.21 -0.18
CA PHE A 185 7.46 -10.24 -1.28
C PHE A 185 7.33 -8.87 -1.92
N LEU A 186 6.96 -8.84 -3.19
CA LEU A 186 6.81 -7.61 -3.97
C LEU A 186 5.36 -7.10 -3.89
N TRP A 187 4.89 -6.86 -2.66
CA TRP A 187 3.50 -6.47 -2.36
C TRP A 187 3.00 -5.31 -3.21
N ASP A 188 3.65 -4.17 -3.09
CA ASP A 188 3.26 -2.92 -3.74
C ASP A 188 3.52 -2.94 -5.24
N VAL A 189 4.55 -3.67 -5.66
CA VAL A 189 4.88 -3.87 -7.08
C VAL A 189 3.77 -4.63 -7.78
N LEU A 190 3.22 -5.69 -7.17
CA LEU A 190 2.11 -6.42 -7.76
C LEU A 190 0.87 -5.53 -7.88
N THR A 191 0.54 -4.77 -6.83
CA THR A 191 -0.62 -3.85 -6.82
C THR A 191 -0.50 -2.80 -7.92
N THR A 192 0.67 -2.19 -8.06
CA THR A 192 0.91 -1.19 -9.11
C THR A 192 0.90 -1.81 -10.51
N ALA A 193 1.45 -3.02 -10.65
CA ALA A 193 1.47 -3.74 -11.92
C ALA A 193 0.06 -4.20 -12.34
N SER A 194 -0.78 -4.64 -11.40
CA SER A 194 -2.16 -5.06 -11.71
C SER A 194 -3.04 -3.91 -12.18
N PHE A 195 -2.81 -2.69 -11.66
CA PHE A 195 -3.44 -1.47 -12.17
C PHE A 195 -3.10 -1.21 -13.65
N GLY A 196 -1.83 -1.38 -14.03
CA GLY A 196 -1.38 -1.17 -15.41
C GLY A 196 -1.64 -2.34 -16.36
N LYS A 197 -1.89 -3.53 -15.80
CA LYS A 197 -2.02 -4.78 -16.56
C LYS A 197 -2.99 -5.74 -15.89
N GLU A 198 -4.26 -5.55 -16.15
CA GLU A 198 -5.35 -6.27 -15.49
C GLU A 198 -5.35 -7.79 -15.68
N ASP A 199 -4.70 -8.29 -16.73
CA ASP A 199 -4.57 -9.73 -17.01
C ASP A 199 -3.52 -10.46 -16.16
N LEU A 200 -2.77 -9.73 -15.33
CA LEU A 200 -1.80 -10.32 -14.38
C LEU A 200 -2.46 -11.09 -13.23
N VAL A 201 -3.68 -10.71 -12.87
CA VAL A 201 -4.39 -11.29 -11.74
C VAL A 201 -5.75 -11.86 -12.16
N LYS A 202 -6.20 -12.87 -11.44
CA LYS A 202 -7.59 -13.38 -11.55
C LYS A 202 -8.36 -12.81 -10.37
N ARG A 203 -9.51 -12.22 -10.65
CA ARG A 203 -10.34 -11.58 -9.63
C ARG A 203 -11.47 -12.51 -9.20
N SER A 204 -11.81 -12.41 -7.92
CA SER A 204 -13.03 -13.00 -7.37
C SER A 204 -13.68 -12.00 -6.42
N VAL A 205 -15.01 -12.03 -6.32
CA VAL A 205 -15.73 -11.15 -5.40
C VAL A 205 -15.86 -11.83 -4.04
N VAL A 206 -15.50 -11.11 -2.98
CA VAL A 206 -15.64 -11.57 -1.59
C VAL A 206 -16.45 -10.54 -0.80
N ASN A 207 -17.57 -11.00 -0.19
CA ASN A 207 -18.28 -10.17 0.78
C ASN A 207 -17.48 -10.16 2.09
N SER A 208 -17.11 -8.96 2.55
CA SER A 208 -16.11 -8.82 3.61
C SER A 208 -16.39 -7.65 4.54
N ASP A 209 -15.72 -7.69 5.68
CA ASP A 209 -15.69 -6.62 6.67
C ASP A 209 -14.31 -6.51 7.31
N VAL A 210 -14.09 -5.44 8.09
CA VAL A 210 -12.84 -5.16 8.81
C VAL A 210 -13.09 -5.15 10.31
N ILE A 211 -12.29 -5.91 11.06
CA ILE A 211 -12.30 -5.88 12.52
C ILE A 211 -11.49 -4.68 12.99
N VAL A 212 -12.12 -3.77 13.74
CA VAL A 212 -11.48 -2.51 14.15
C VAL A 212 -10.87 -2.54 15.55
N ALA A 213 -11.18 -3.55 16.37
CA ALA A 213 -10.75 -3.59 17.77
C ALA A 213 -10.40 -5.00 18.23
N GLY A 214 -9.74 -5.10 19.39
CA GLY A 214 -9.34 -6.37 20.01
C GLY A 214 -8.02 -6.91 19.47
N ALA A 215 -7.74 -8.18 19.77
CA ALA A 215 -6.49 -8.83 19.36
C ALA A 215 -6.39 -8.99 17.84
N SER A 216 -7.51 -9.11 17.14
CA SER A 216 -7.58 -9.26 15.67
C SER A 216 -7.84 -7.94 14.94
N ARG A 217 -7.58 -6.78 15.54
CA ARG A 217 -7.81 -5.47 14.90
C ARG A 217 -7.03 -5.36 13.58
N GLY A 218 -7.71 -4.93 12.53
CA GLY A 218 -7.13 -4.88 11.17
C GLY A 218 -7.30 -6.18 10.36
N ARG A 219 -7.87 -7.23 10.94
CA ARG A 219 -8.20 -8.43 10.18
C ARG A 219 -9.35 -8.14 9.21
N THR A 220 -9.20 -8.50 7.94
CA THR A 220 -10.29 -8.60 6.99
C THR A 220 -10.97 -9.96 7.12
N VAL A 221 -12.29 -9.98 7.15
CA VAL A 221 -13.06 -11.19 7.36
C VAL A 221 -14.14 -11.35 6.29
N LYS A 222 -14.41 -12.60 5.90
CA LYS A 222 -15.59 -12.88 5.09
C LYS A 222 -16.84 -12.66 5.93
N ALA A 223 -17.80 -11.93 5.39
CA ALA A 223 -19.04 -11.60 6.07
C ALA A 223 -20.21 -11.72 5.09
N GLU A 224 -21.23 -12.50 5.43
CA GLU A 224 -22.36 -12.78 4.54
C GLU A 224 -23.07 -11.51 4.06
N ASN A 225 -23.25 -10.54 4.97
CA ASN A 225 -23.83 -9.23 4.68
C ASN A 225 -22.76 -8.13 4.58
N GLY A 226 -21.51 -8.52 4.33
CA GLY A 226 -20.39 -7.60 4.24
C GLY A 226 -20.33 -6.89 2.89
N ARG A 227 -19.39 -5.96 2.79
CA ARG A 227 -19.10 -5.25 1.55
C ARG A 227 -18.48 -6.19 0.50
N PRO A 228 -19.00 -6.23 -0.73
CA PRO A 228 -18.29 -6.90 -1.83
C PRO A 228 -17.01 -6.13 -2.19
N VAL A 229 -15.90 -6.85 -2.26
CA VAL A 229 -14.62 -6.36 -2.77
C VAL A 229 -14.11 -7.32 -3.85
N ASP A 230 -13.43 -6.78 -4.85
CA ASP A 230 -12.67 -7.58 -5.82
C ASP A 230 -11.36 -8.01 -5.16
N LEU A 231 -11.06 -9.31 -5.15
CA LEU A 231 -9.88 -9.93 -4.54
C LEU A 231 -9.06 -10.63 -5.62
#